data_7724a87f1a9f845ff6f61b1fce6102ce
#
_entry.id   7724a87f1a9f845ff6f61b1fce6102ce
#
_cell.length_a   1.000
_cell.length_b   1.000
_cell.length_c   1.000
_cell.angle_alpha   90.00
_cell.angle_beta   90.00
_cell.angle_gamma   90.00
#
_symmetry.space_group_name_H-M   'P 1'
#
loop_
_entity.id
_entity.type
_entity.pdbx_description
1 polymer ?
#
loop_
_entity_poly.entity_id
_entity_poly.type
_entity_poly.pdbx_seq_one_letter_code
_entity_poly.pdbx_strand_id
1 'polypeptide(L)'
;VLNARQDSGEAAIIAQAGQPGRITVATNMAGRGTDIVLSTAVRQAGGLHVILSEYHDAARIDRQLFGRAGRQGDPGSCEAIVSLDDELFVAHAALLLGWLRARVTPDGLLPGALGISLRRFAQRAAERQNSRIRRQTVEMDKQVERSLAFAGRGE
;
A
#
# COMPACT_ATOMS: atom_id res chain seq x y z
N VAL A 1 14.45 9.53 3.26
CA VAL A 1 13.27 9.42 2.40
C VAL A 1 13.68 8.67 1.13
N LEU A 2 12.96 7.62 0.80
CA LEU A 2 13.16 6.84 -0.44
C LEU A 2 12.04 7.13 -1.42
N ASN A 3 12.38 7.46 -2.65
CA ASN A 3 11.43 7.56 -3.75
C ASN A 3 11.95 6.79 -4.98
N ALA A 4 11.06 6.36 -5.86
CA ALA A 4 11.36 5.55 -7.04
C ALA A 4 12.25 6.23 -8.11
N ARG A 5 12.82 7.42 -7.83
CA ARG A 5 13.67 8.17 -8.76
C ARG A 5 15.17 8.07 -8.45
N GLN A 6 15.56 7.33 -7.39
CA GLN A 6 16.95 7.24 -6.91
C GLN A 6 17.40 5.79 -6.69
N ASP A 7 17.49 5.00 -7.74
CA ASP A 7 17.88 3.57 -7.68
C ASP A 7 19.28 3.33 -7.08
N SER A 8 20.23 4.22 -7.31
CA SER A 8 21.62 4.00 -6.87
C SER A 8 21.88 4.19 -5.37
N GLY A 9 20.99 4.90 -4.66
CA GLY A 9 21.06 5.12 -3.21
C GLY A 9 20.13 4.22 -2.39
N GLU A 10 19.18 3.57 -3.04
CA GLU A 10 18.11 2.83 -2.40
C GLU A 10 18.63 1.66 -1.55
N ALA A 11 19.53 0.85 -2.10
CA ALA A 11 20.11 -0.29 -1.39
C ALA A 11 20.87 0.13 -0.13
N ALA A 12 21.61 1.25 -0.18
CA ALA A 12 22.33 1.77 0.99
C ALA A 12 21.40 2.25 2.10
N ILE A 13 20.29 2.91 1.74
CA ILE A 13 19.28 3.38 2.71
C ILE A 13 18.54 2.20 3.31
N ILE A 14 18.20 1.19 2.52
CA ILE A 14 17.56 -0.04 3.01
C ILE A 14 18.48 -0.81 3.96
N ALA A 15 19.75 -0.90 3.65
CA ALA A 15 20.74 -1.53 4.55
C ALA A 15 20.83 -0.81 5.91
N GLN A 16 20.61 0.50 5.94
CA GLN A 16 20.59 1.28 7.18
C GLN A 16 19.26 1.15 7.96
N ALA A 17 18.16 0.79 7.30
CA ALA A 17 16.85 0.68 7.94
C ALA A 17 16.81 -0.38 9.05
N GLY A 18 17.67 -1.40 8.98
CA GLY A 18 17.81 -2.45 9.99
C GLY A 18 18.70 -2.08 11.20
N GLN A 19 19.19 -0.84 11.31
CA GLN A 19 20.04 -0.39 12.40
C GLN A 19 19.23 0.28 13.51
N PRO A 20 19.71 0.26 14.78
CA PRO A 20 19.03 0.90 15.91
C PRO A 20 18.82 2.40 15.71
N GLY A 21 17.66 2.91 16.15
CA GLY A 21 17.36 4.35 16.14
C GLY A 21 17.14 4.92 14.74
N ARG A 22 16.94 4.08 13.70
CA ARG A 22 16.65 4.54 12.34
C ARG A 22 15.17 4.59 12.07
N ILE A 23 14.72 5.68 11.46
CA ILE A 23 13.39 5.83 10.89
C ILE A 23 13.56 5.99 9.38
N THR A 24 12.93 5.11 8.62
CA THR A 24 12.97 5.12 7.16
C THR A 24 11.57 5.42 6.64
N VAL A 25 11.42 6.50 5.88
CA VAL A 25 10.19 6.83 5.16
C VAL A 25 10.38 6.41 3.71
N ALA A 26 9.49 5.60 3.19
CA ALA A 26 9.60 5.02 1.87
C ALA A 26 8.24 4.89 1.19
N THR A 27 8.22 4.94 -0.14
CA THR A 27 7.04 4.55 -0.90
C THR A 27 6.86 3.02 -0.89
N ASN A 28 5.67 2.54 -1.21
CA ASN A 28 5.35 1.12 -1.27
C ASN A 28 6.23 0.31 -2.24
N MET A 29 6.79 0.97 -3.26
CA MET A 29 7.66 0.34 -4.27
C MET A 29 9.12 0.30 -3.85
N ALA A 30 9.53 1.15 -2.93
CA ALA A 30 10.91 1.23 -2.49
C ALA A 30 11.36 -0.08 -1.80
N GLY A 31 12.54 -0.55 -2.17
CA GLY A 31 13.12 -1.79 -1.64
C GLY A 31 12.36 -3.05 -2.02
N ARG A 32 11.56 -3.03 -3.08
CA ARG A 32 10.87 -4.24 -3.54
C ARG A 32 11.89 -5.31 -3.96
N GLY A 33 11.78 -6.49 -3.36
CA GLY A 33 12.74 -7.59 -3.59
C GLY A 33 13.99 -7.53 -2.72
N THR A 34 14.21 -6.47 -1.95
CA THR A 34 15.35 -6.33 -1.05
C THR A 34 14.94 -6.69 0.38
N ASP A 35 15.76 -7.47 1.06
CA ASP A 35 15.58 -7.81 2.47
C ASP A 35 16.22 -6.74 3.37
N ILE A 36 15.53 -6.39 4.46
CA ILE A 36 16.06 -5.50 5.49
C ILE A 36 16.76 -6.38 6.53
N VAL A 37 18.07 -6.39 6.51
CA VAL A 37 18.87 -7.17 7.48
C VAL A 37 18.90 -6.43 8.81
N LEU A 38 18.36 -7.07 9.86
CA LEU A 38 18.29 -6.48 11.19
C LEU A 38 19.59 -6.73 11.95
N SER A 39 20.08 -5.72 12.66
CA SER A 39 21.18 -5.91 13.64
C SER A 39 20.70 -6.71 14.84
N THR A 40 21.62 -7.33 15.56
CA THR A 40 21.30 -8.09 16.79
C THR A 40 20.55 -7.25 17.82
N ALA A 41 20.94 -6.00 17.99
CA ALA A 41 20.30 -5.08 18.92
C ALA A 41 18.82 -4.81 18.55
N VAL A 42 18.51 -4.64 17.25
CA VAL A 42 17.13 -4.45 16.77
C VAL A 42 16.30 -5.72 16.96
N ARG A 43 16.86 -6.90 16.69
CA ARG A 43 16.18 -8.17 16.95
C ARG A 43 15.81 -8.34 18.43
N GLN A 44 16.73 -8.03 19.33
CA GLN A 44 16.51 -8.10 20.79
C GLN A 44 15.48 -7.06 21.27
N ALA A 45 15.38 -5.93 20.59
CA ALA A 45 14.40 -4.87 20.90
C ALA A 45 12.99 -5.16 20.35
N GLY A 46 12.76 -6.30 19.67
CA GLY A 46 11.45 -6.65 19.11
C GLY A 46 11.36 -6.56 17.59
N GLY A 47 12.48 -6.27 16.91
CA GLY A 47 12.60 -6.29 15.45
C GLY A 47 12.13 -5.04 14.75
N LEU A 48 11.80 -5.18 13.47
CA LEU A 48 11.34 -4.07 12.63
C LEU A 48 9.87 -3.76 12.92
N HIS A 49 9.58 -2.50 13.22
CA HIS A 49 8.22 -1.99 13.30
C HIS A 49 7.85 -1.28 12.00
N VAL A 50 6.77 -1.71 11.36
CA VAL A 50 6.28 -1.16 10.08
C VAL A 50 4.98 -0.40 10.29
N ILE A 51 4.97 0.87 9.94
CA ILE A 51 3.79 1.72 10.00
C ILE A 51 3.31 2.01 8.58
N LEU A 52 2.04 1.73 8.32
CA LEU A 52 1.34 2.12 7.10
C LEU A 52 0.59 3.43 7.38
N SER A 53 0.91 4.50 6.62
CA SER A 53 0.32 5.83 6.80
C SER A 53 -0.84 6.12 5.83
N GLU A 54 -0.97 5.33 4.76
CA GLU A 54 -2.07 5.40 3.79
C GLU A 54 -2.39 4.02 3.25
N TYR A 55 -3.67 3.74 2.97
CA TYR A 55 -4.07 2.48 2.37
C TYR A 55 -3.97 2.53 0.84
N HIS A 56 -3.60 1.39 0.26
CA HIS A 56 -3.58 1.22 -1.18
C HIS A 56 -4.92 0.66 -1.68
N ASP A 57 -5.21 0.89 -2.97
CA ASP A 57 -6.40 0.37 -3.65
C ASP A 57 -6.54 -1.16 -3.58
N ALA A 58 -5.44 -1.86 -3.38
CA ALA A 58 -5.42 -3.30 -3.32
C ALA A 58 -4.78 -3.81 -2.02
N ALA A 59 -5.53 -4.58 -1.24
CA ALA A 59 -5.08 -5.15 0.04
C ALA A 59 -3.79 -5.99 -0.06
N ARG A 60 -3.47 -6.51 -1.24
CA ARG A 60 -2.21 -7.24 -1.48
C ARG A 60 -0.99 -6.34 -1.31
N ILE A 61 -1.10 -5.04 -1.65
CA ILE A 61 0.01 -4.08 -1.54
C ILE A 61 0.30 -3.79 -0.06
N ASP A 62 -0.74 -3.56 0.74
CA ASP A 62 -0.60 -3.38 2.19
C ASP A 62 0.04 -4.60 2.84
N ARG A 63 -0.37 -5.81 2.43
CA ARG A 63 0.23 -7.05 2.91
C ARG A 63 1.70 -7.18 2.53
N GLN A 64 2.11 -6.71 1.35
CA GLN A 64 3.52 -6.68 0.94
C GLN A 64 4.35 -5.74 1.81
N LEU A 65 3.77 -4.58 2.20
CA LEU A 65 4.40 -3.66 3.13
C LEU A 65 4.54 -4.29 4.53
N PHE A 66 3.46 -4.80 5.09
CA PHE A 66 3.48 -5.48 6.39
C PHE A 66 4.40 -6.70 6.41
N GLY A 67 4.49 -7.42 5.29
CA GLY A 67 5.43 -8.53 5.11
C GLY A 67 6.91 -8.12 5.05
N ARG A 68 7.25 -6.84 5.27
CA ARG A 68 8.62 -6.40 5.51
C ARG A 68 9.09 -6.68 6.93
N ALA A 69 8.16 -6.70 7.90
CA ALA A 69 8.41 -7.10 9.27
C ALA A 69 8.33 -8.62 9.44
N GLY A 70 9.02 -9.17 10.44
CA GLY A 70 8.94 -10.58 10.80
C GLY A 70 9.48 -11.54 9.75
N ARG A 71 10.53 -11.19 9.02
CA ARG A 71 11.13 -12.04 8.00
C ARG A 71 12.19 -12.98 8.59
N GLN A 72 12.35 -14.14 7.97
CA GLN A 72 13.40 -15.13 8.27
C GLN A 72 13.46 -15.56 9.76
N GLY A 73 12.32 -15.50 10.46
CA GLY A 73 12.24 -15.82 11.87
C GLY A 73 12.58 -14.65 12.81
N ASP A 74 12.93 -13.48 12.27
CA ASP A 74 13.14 -12.27 13.07
C ASP A 74 11.81 -11.78 13.67
N PRO A 75 11.83 -11.22 14.89
CA PRO A 75 10.67 -10.57 15.45
C PRO A 75 10.32 -9.32 14.63
N GLY A 76 9.07 -8.88 14.72
CA GLY A 76 8.62 -7.67 14.08
C GLY A 76 7.18 -7.36 14.40
N SER A 77 6.79 -6.12 14.19
CA SER A 77 5.42 -5.66 14.40
C SER A 77 4.97 -4.75 13.28
N CYS A 78 3.66 -4.62 13.10
CA CYS A 78 3.12 -3.72 12.10
C CYS A 78 1.81 -3.11 12.58
N GLU A 79 1.58 -1.87 12.18
CA GLU A 79 0.33 -1.17 12.42
C GLU A 79 -0.05 -0.27 11.25
N ALA A 80 -1.32 0.15 11.20
CA ALA A 80 -1.80 1.13 10.26
C ALA A 80 -2.33 2.35 11.03
N ILE A 81 -1.76 3.52 10.75
CA ILE A 81 -2.18 4.82 11.29
C ILE A 81 -2.62 5.66 10.11
N VAL A 82 -3.91 5.64 9.80
CA VAL A 82 -4.46 6.22 8.58
C VAL A 82 -5.56 7.21 8.92
N SER A 83 -5.56 8.36 8.24
CA SER A 83 -6.61 9.38 8.39
C SER A 83 -7.93 8.93 7.77
N LEU A 84 -9.05 9.44 8.31
CA LEU A 84 -10.34 9.35 7.62
C LEU A 84 -10.40 10.20 6.34
N ASP A 85 -9.44 11.10 6.14
CA ASP A 85 -9.29 11.88 4.92
C ASP A 85 -8.33 11.22 3.90
N ASP A 86 -7.95 9.96 4.13
CA ASP A 86 -7.19 9.15 3.18
C ASP A 86 -7.92 9.08 1.83
N GLU A 87 -7.17 9.20 0.74
CA GLU A 87 -7.69 9.26 -0.62
C GLU A 87 -8.59 8.05 -0.95
N LEU A 88 -8.20 6.86 -0.49
CA LEU A 88 -8.98 5.64 -0.67
C LEU A 88 -10.38 5.78 -0.06
N PHE A 89 -10.49 6.36 1.13
CA PHE A 89 -11.78 6.53 1.81
C PHE A 89 -12.61 7.62 1.18
N VAL A 90 -11.99 8.74 0.81
CA VAL A 90 -12.68 9.86 0.14
C VAL A 90 -13.22 9.42 -1.22
N ALA A 91 -12.44 8.67 -2.00
CA ALA A 91 -12.84 8.23 -3.33
C ALA A 91 -13.90 7.11 -3.30
N HIS A 92 -13.83 6.19 -2.35
CA HIS A 92 -14.61 4.94 -2.41
C HIS A 92 -15.62 4.74 -1.26
N ALA A 93 -15.60 5.58 -0.23
CA ALA A 93 -16.46 5.47 0.94
C ALA A 93 -17.04 6.79 1.43
N ALA A 94 -17.08 7.84 0.59
CA ALA A 94 -17.47 9.20 0.95
C ALA A 94 -18.79 9.27 1.74
N LEU A 95 -19.80 8.51 1.34
CA LEU A 95 -21.11 8.48 2.02
C LEU A 95 -21.05 7.95 3.45
N LEU A 96 -20.06 7.08 3.75
CA LEU A 96 -19.88 6.51 5.09
C LEU A 96 -19.07 7.44 6.00
N LEU A 97 -18.24 8.33 5.44
CA LEU A 97 -17.33 9.18 6.21
C LEU A 97 -18.06 10.12 7.15
N GLY A 98 -19.16 10.75 6.71
CA GLY A 98 -19.96 11.63 7.56
C GLY A 98 -20.48 10.91 8.81
N TRP A 99 -20.99 9.71 8.63
CA TRP A 99 -21.50 8.87 9.72
C TRP A 99 -20.37 8.36 10.62
N LEU A 100 -19.21 8.03 10.08
CA LEU A 100 -18.05 7.54 10.83
C LEU A 100 -17.37 8.66 11.62
N ARG A 101 -17.26 9.87 11.06
CA ARG A 101 -16.70 11.03 11.76
C ARG A 101 -17.45 11.35 13.06
N ALA A 102 -18.77 11.15 13.08
CA ALA A 102 -19.58 11.32 14.29
C ALA A 102 -19.31 10.25 15.38
N ARG A 103 -18.53 9.21 15.08
CA ARG A 103 -18.14 8.11 15.97
C ARG A 103 -16.69 8.10 16.38
N VAL A 104 -15.95 9.13 15.96
CA VAL A 104 -14.59 9.34 16.41
C VAL A 104 -14.60 9.67 17.89
N THR A 105 -13.75 9.01 18.66
CA THR A 105 -13.61 9.23 20.10
C THR A 105 -12.99 10.61 20.37
N PRO A 106 -13.08 11.14 21.61
CA PRO A 106 -12.42 12.41 21.97
C PRO A 106 -10.90 12.40 21.70
N ASP A 107 -10.28 11.23 21.75
CA ASP A 107 -8.85 11.04 21.43
C ASP A 107 -8.54 11.03 19.92
N GLY A 108 -9.53 11.31 19.07
CA GLY A 108 -9.37 11.34 17.61
C GLY A 108 -9.34 9.97 16.95
N LEU A 109 -9.68 8.90 17.66
CA LEU A 109 -9.61 7.53 17.14
C LEU A 109 -10.97 7.02 16.71
N LEU A 110 -11.01 6.26 15.60
CA LEU A 110 -12.18 5.49 15.22
C LEU A 110 -12.10 4.10 15.89
N PRO A 111 -13.20 3.56 16.44
CA PRO A 111 -13.22 2.19 16.95
C PRO A 111 -12.70 1.19 15.93
N GLY A 112 -11.77 0.33 16.35
CA GLY A 112 -11.00 -0.53 15.43
C GLY A 112 -11.86 -1.40 14.50
N ALA A 113 -13.00 -1.93 14.99
CA ALA A 113 -13.94 -2.70 14.16
C ALA A 113 -14.53 -1.86 13.02
N LEU A 114 -14.83 -0.57 13.27
CA LEU A 114 -15.32 0.35 12.23
C LEU A 114 -14.22 0.69 11.22
N GLY A 115 -12.99 0.93 11.69
CA GLY A 115 -11.84 1.17 10.82
C GLY A 115 -11.55 -0.01 9.89
N ILE A 116 -11.57 -1.24 10.42
CA ILE A 116 -11.40 -2.46 9.62
C ILE A 116 -12.52 -2.61 8.58
N SER A 117 -13.76 -2.33 8.97
CA SER A 117 -14.92 -2.43 8.07
C SER A 117 -14.86 -1.39 6.96
N LEU A 118 -14.50 -0.14 7.29
CA LEU A 118 -14.29 0.96 6.34
C LEU A 118 -13.21 0.59 5.32
N ARG A 119 -12.04 0.17 5.79
CA ARG A 119 -10.95 -0.27 4.92
C ARG A 119 -11.39 -1.36 3.94
N ARG A 120 -12.01 -2.43 4.47
CA ARG A 120 -12.48 -3.55 3.63
C ARG A 120 -13.49 -3.13 2.58
N PHE A 121 -14.39 -2.23 2.94
CA PHE A 121 -15.38 -1.68 2.02
C PHE A 121 -14.71 -0.88 0.92
N ALA A 122 -13.88 0.10 1.28
CA ALA A 122 -13.20 1.00 0.34
C ALA A 122 -12.27 0.23 -0.61
N GLN A 123 -11.44 -0.69 -0.10
CA GLN A 123 -10.56 -1.51 -0.93
C GLN A 123 -11.32 -2.41 -1.90
N ARG A 124 -12.44 -3.03 -1.48
CA ARG A 124 -13.26 -3.81 -2.41
C ARG A 124 -13.88 -2.96 -3.51
N ALA A 125 -14.28 -1.72 -3.19
CA ALA A 125 -14.81 -0.79 -4.17
C ALA A 125 -13.73 -0.38 -5.18
N ALA A 126 -12.54 -0.01 -4.70
CA ALA A 126 -11.38 0.32 -5.53
C ALA A 126 -10.96 -0.86 -6.44
N GLU A 127 -10.84 -2.06 -5.88
CA GLU A 127 -10.48 -3.27 -6.65
C GLU A 127 -11.51 -3.59 -7.76
N ARG A 128 -12.81 -3.41 -7.49
CA ARG A 128 -13.86 -3.58 -8.51
C ARG A 128 -13.75 -2.53 -9.61
N GLN A 129 -13.52 -1.27 -9.25
CA GLN A 129 -13.32 -0.19 -10.21
C GLN A 129 -12.09 -0.44 -11.08
N ASN A 130 -10.95 -0.77 -10.49
CA ASN A 130 -9.71 -1.07 -11.20
C ASN A 130 -9.85 -2.31 -12.10
N SER A 131 -10.63 -3.32 -11.68
CA SER A 131 -10.96 -4.48 -12.53
C SER A 131 -11.79 -4.11 -13.75
N ARG A 132 -12.76 -3.21 -13.61
CA ARG A 132 -13.56 -2.71 -14.73
C ARG A 132 -12.71 -1.94 -15.73
N ILE A 133 -11.88 -1.01 -15.24
CA ILE A 133 -10.96 -0.23 -16.06
C ILE A 133 -10.03 -1.15 -16.85
N ARG A 134 -9.39 -2.11 -16.21
CA ARG A 134 -8.51 -3.07 -16.90
C ARG A 134 -9.23 -3.86 -18.00
N ARG A 135 -10.46 -4.30 -17.75
CA ARG A 135 -11.25 -5.02 -18.78
C ARG A 135 -11.57 -4.12 -19.97
N GLN A 136 -11.96 -2.87 -19.71
CA GLN A 136 -12.25 -1.90 -20.77
C GLN A 136 -10.99 -1.58 -21.59
N THR A 137 -9.83 -1.42 -20.95
CA THR A 137 -8.55 -1.20 -21.66
C THR A 137 -8.23 -2.39 -22.57
N VAL A 138 -8.32 -3.63 -22.07
CA VAL A 138 -8.07 -4.84 -22.88
C VAL A 138 -9.06 -4.96 -24.05
N GLU A 139 -10.33 -4.60 -23.85
CA GLU A 139 -11.33 -4.59 -24.92
C GLU A 139 -11.02 -3.54 -25.99
N MET A 140 -10.60 -2.35 -25.56
CA MET A 140 -10.16 -1.28 -26.47
C MET A 140 -8.92 -1.72 -27.27
N ASP A 141 -7.91 -2.28 -26.63
CA ASP A 141 -6.70 -2.76 -27.29
C ASP A 141 -7.05 -3.80 -28.38
N LYS A 142 -7.93 -4.77 -28.07
CA LYS A 142 -8.41 -5.75 -29.04
C LYS A 142 -9.19 -5.12 -30.22
N GLN A 143 -9.94 -4.04 -29.96
CA GLN A 143 -10.63 -3.33 -31.03
C GLN A 143 -9.65 -2.60 -31.95
N VAL A 144 -8.64 -1.94 -31.38
CA VAL A 144 -7.58 -1.29 -32.14
C VAL A 144 -6.81 -2.30 -33.00
N GLU A 145 -6.40 -3.44 -32.42
CA GLU A 145 -5.73 -4.50 -33.16
C GLU A 145 -6.56 -5.02 -34.36
N ARG A 146 -7.88 -5.23 -34.14
CA ARG A 146 -8.78 -5.65 -35.23
C ARG A 146 -8.89 -4.60 -36.31
N SER A 147 -8.99 -3.31 -35.94
CA SER A 147 -9.08 -2.21 -36.89
C SER A 147 -7.82 -2.09 -37.74
N LEU A 148 -6.65 -2.22 -37.12
CA LEU A 148 -5.35 -2.20 -37.81
C LEU A 148 -5.17 -3.42 -38.73
N ALA A 149 -5.58 -4.63 -38.28
CA ALA A 149 -5.55 -5.83 -39.10
C ALA A 149 -6.50 -5.74 -40.33
N PHE A 150 -7.56 -4.99 -40.23
CA PHE A 150 -8.48 -4.74 -41.36
C PHE A 150 -7.89 -3.70 -42.34
N ALA A 151 -7.27 -2.65 -41.82
CA ALA A 151 -6.65 -1.61 -42.63
C ALA A 151 -5.41 -2.12 -43.41
N GLY A 152 -4.63 -3.04 -42.84
CA GLY A 152 -3.43 -3.61 -43.49
C GLY A 152 -3.70 -4.70 -44.55
N ARG A 153 -4.96 -5.09 -44.79
CA ARG A 153 -5.34 -6.05 -45.84
C ARG A 153 -5.81 -5.38 -47.14
N GLY A 154 -5.67 -4.08 -47.24
CA GLY A 154 -6.14 -3.26 -48.38
C GLY A 154 -5.06 -2.86 -49.39
N GLU A 155 -3.86 -3.50 -49.37
CA GLU A 155 -2.83 -3.38 -50.42
C GLU A 155 -2.59 -4.70 -51.12
#